data_8fbfdab51d3190b5bee72dd0a05178fd
#
_entry.id   8fbfdab51d3190b5bee72dd0a05178fd
#
_cell.length_a   1.000
_cell.length_b   1.000
_cell.length_c   1.000
_cell.angle_alpha   90.00
_cell.angle_beta   90.00
_cell.angle_gamma   90.00
#
_symmetry.space_group_name_H-M   'P 1'
#
loop_
_entity.id
_entity.type
_entity.pdbx_description
1 polymer ?
#
loop_
_entity_poly.entity_id
_entity_poly.type
_entity_poly.pdbx_seq_one_letter_code
_entity_poly.pdbx_strand_id
1 'polypeptide(L)'
;MEEANRLELVLGDNARSGGQWDIWQAVYSPVGDNGYPKPIWDKLTGKIDKKVAEYWRENYDLSYILRRDWTKLGQKLRGKIHLYAGELDNYYLNNAVHLTEEFLKGATNPPYDGEVDYECLAEHCWNGDHSNPIWISRLMYHQIHAPKILERIRKSAPAGADTTSWRY
;
A
#
# COMPACT_ATOMS: atom_id res chain seq x y z
N MET A 1 -1.58 20.08 -0.27
CA MET A 1 -2.09 19.44 -1.49
C MET A 1 -2.35 20.43 -2.63
N GLU A 2 -2.99 21.58 -2.39
CA GLU A 2 -3.26 22.61 -3.41
C GLU A 2 -2.00 23.12 -4.12
N GLU A 3 -0.96 23.45 -3.37
CA GLU A 3 0.32 23.90 -3.93
C GLU A 3 0.99 22.84 -4.82
N ALA A 4 0.95 21.57 -4.41
CA ALA A 4 1.48 20.48 -5.22
C ALA A 4 0.71 20.31 -6.54
N ASN A 5 -0.62 20.42 -6.51
CA ASN A 5 -1.46 20.40 -7.71
C ASN A 5 -1.11 21.54 -8.67
N ARG A 6 -0.96 22.76 -8.13
CA ARG A 6 -0.60 23.93 -8.94
C ARG A 6 0.81 23.81 -9.54
N LEU A 7 1.76 23.29 -8.77
CA LEU A 7 3.11 23.03 -9.26
C LEU A 7 3.11 22.05 -10.42
N GLU A 8 2.38 20.94 -10.29
CA GLU A 8 2.29 19.95 -11.36
C GLU A 8 1.64 20.51 -12.63
N LEU A 9 0.62 21.37 -12.52
CA LEU A 9 0.00 22.05 -13.67
C LEU A 9 0.96 22.99 -14.40
N VAL A 10 1.92 23.59 -13.68
CA VAL A 10 2.96 24.45 -14.31
C VAL A 10 4.04 23.61 -14.98
N LEU A 11 4.40 22.45 -14.39
CA LEU A 11 5.47 21.59 -14.90
C LEU A 11 5.06 20.74 -16.10
N GLY A 12 3.79 20.40 -16.22
CA GLY A 12 3.33 19.57 -17.33
C GLY A 12 1.82 19.40 -17.36
N ASP A 13 1.32 19.02 -18.53
CA ASP A 13 -0.07 18.70 -18.79
C ASP A 13 -0.29 17.18 -18.96
N ASN A 14 -1.52 16.72 -18.94
CA ASN A 14 -1.90 15.34 -19.24
C ASN A 14 -1.10 14.30 -18.42
N ALA A 15 -0.92 14.53 -17.14
CA ALA A 15 -0.16 13.69 -16.22
C ALA A 15 1.33 13.52 -16.58
N ARG A 16 1.98 14.57 -17.10
CA ARG A 16 3.38 14.56 -17.53
C ARG A 16 4.29 15.50 -16.74
N SER A 17 3.84 16.06 -15.63
CA SER A 17 4.67 16.95 -14.81
C SER A 17 5.88 16.26 -14.17
N GLY A 18 5.86 14.93 -14.04
CA GLY A 18 6.81 14.17 -13.23
C GLY A 18 6.57 14.27 -11.72
N GLY A 19 5.54 14.98 -11.29
CA GLY A 19 5.12 15.06 -9.91
C GLY A 19 4.37 13.79 -9.46
N GLN A 20 4.23 13.62 -8.15
CA GLN A 20 3.70 12.39 -7.54
C GLN A 20 2.27 12.07 -8.01
N TRP A 21 1.41 13.08 -8.09
CA TRP A 21 0.01 12.88 -8.47
C TRP A 21 -0.13 12.51 -9.95
N ASP A 22 0.64 13.13 -10.82
CA ASP A 22 0.65 12.79 -12.23
C ASP A 22 1.22 11.40 -12.49
N ILE A 23 2.27 11.00 -11.76
CA ILE A 23 2.81 9.64 -11.81
C ILE A 23 1.74 8.62 -11.37
N TRP A 24 1.00 8.90 -10.30
CA TRP A 24 -0.07 8.02 -9.85
C TRP A 24 -1.20 7.93 -10.88
N GLN A 25 -1.60 9.05 -11.47
CA GLN A 25 -2.60 9.03 -12.54
C GLN A 25 -2.10 8.26 -13.77
N ALA A 26 -0.83 8.42 -14.13
CA ALA A 26 -0.24 7.67 -15.25
C ALA A 26 -0.23 6.15 -15.01
N VAL A 27 -0.06 5.72 -13.76
CA VAL A 27 -0.02 4.29 -13.40
C VAL A 27 -1.41 3.71 -13.19
N TYR A 28 -2.30 4.44 -12.52
CA TYR A 28 -3.54 3.86 -12.00
C TYR A 28 -4.80 4.27 -12.76
N SER A 29 -4.79 5.36 -13.54
CA SER A 29 -5.98 5.82 -14.23
C SER A 29 -6.22 5.07 -15.57
N PRO A 30 -7.49 4.96 -15.98
CA PRO A 30 -7.79 4.45 -17.31
C PRO A 30 -7.31 5.45 -18.38
N VAL A 31 -6.97 4.95 -19.55
CA VAL A 31 -6.58 5.77 -20.70
C VAL A 31 -7.78 6.57 -21.20
N GLY A 32 -7.60 7.86 -21.42
CA GLY A 32 -8.57 8.76 -22.04
C GLY A 32 -8.57 8.68 -23.56
N ASP A 33 -9.54 9.33 -24.17
CA ASP A 33 -9.71 9.36 -25.64
C ASP A 33 -8.55 10.07 -26.37
N ASN A 34 -7.80 10.91 -25.63
CA ASN A 34 -6.59 11.60 -26.08
C ASN A 34 -5.29 10.76 -25.90
N GLY A 35 -5.40 9.51 -25.44
CA GLY A 35 -4.26 8.63 -25.19
C GLY A 35 -3.52 8.88 -23.87
N TYR A 36 -3.98 9.85 -23.06
CA TYR A 36 -3.40 10.16 -21.75
C TYR A 36 -4.28 9.63 -20.61
N PRO A 37 -3.73 9.54 -19.38
CA PRO A 37 -4.51 9.11 -18.21
C PRO A 37 -5.70 10.05 -17.97
N LYS A 38 -6.87 9.49 -17.68
CA LYS A 38 -8.01 10.29 -17.19
C LYS A 38 -7.70 10.81 -15.79
N PRO A 39 -7.83 12.12 -15.52
CA PRO A 39 -7.58 12.66 -14.20
C PRO A 39 -8.62 12.15 -13.19
N ILE A 40 -8.17 11.70 -12.02
CA ILE A 40 -9.06 11.30 -10.93
C ILE A 40 -9.71 12.50 -10.24
N TRP A 41 -9.04 13.66 -10.26
CA TRP A 41 -9.61 14.94 -9.83
C TRP A 41 -9.11 16.08 -10.71
N ASP A 42 -9.91 17.13 -10.74
CA ASP A 42 -9.50 18.42 -11.30
C ASP A 42 -8.55 19.11 -10.32
N LYS A 43 -7.31 19.37 -10.72
CA LYS A 43 -6.26 19.93 -9.86
C LYS A 43 -6.51 21.34 -9.39
N LEU A 44 -7.35 22.11 -10.08
CA LEU A 44 -7.69 23.49 -9.69
C LEU A 44 -8.85 23.54 -8.69
N THR A 45 -9.86 22.70 -8.92
CA THR A 45 -11.09 22.74 -8.13
C THR A 45 -11.16 21.65 -7.06
N GLY A 46 -10.31 20.64 -7.13
CA GLY A 46 -10.37 19.44 -6.27
C GLY A 46 -11.55 18.51 -6.57
N LYS A 47 -12.35 18.78 -7.61
CA LYS A 47 -13.52 17.97 -7.96
C LYS A 47 -13.09 16.59 -8.42
N ILE A 48 -13.57 15.55 -7.74
CA ILE A 48 -13.25 14.15 -8.04
C ILE A 48 -14.13 13.64 -9.20
N ASP A 49 -13.51 12.99 -10.19
CA ASP A 49 -14.21 12.15 -11.15
C ASP A 49 -14.54 10.80 -10.51
N LYS A 50 -15.82 10.62 -10.18
CA LYS A 50 -16.29 9.40 -9.49
C LYS A 50 -16.09 8.13 -10.31
N LYS A 51 -16.12 8.21 -11.65
CA LYS A 51 -15.91 7.03 -12.51
C LYS A 51 -14.45 6.59 -12.48
N VAL A 52 -13.53 7.54 -12.53
CA VAL A 52 -12.09 7.25 -12.41
C VAL A 52 -11.77 6.78 -11.01
N ALA A 53 -12.33 7.40 -9.97
CA ALA A 53 -12.14 6.95 -8.58
C ALA A 53 -12.65 5.51 -8.37
N GLU A 54 -13.81 5.16 -8.96
CA GLU A 54 -14.32 3.79 -8.92
C GLU A 54 -13.40 2.81 -9.65
N TYR A 55 -12.86 3.20 -10.80
CA TYR A 55 -11.88 2.39 -11.52
C TYR A 55 -10.62 2.13 -10.66
N TRP A 56 -10.11 3.14 -9.94
CA TRP A 56 -8.98 2.97 -9.01
C TRP A 56 -9.35 2.01 -7.89
N ARG A 57 -10.52 2.17 -7.29
CA ARG A 57 -11.00 1.29 -6.22
C ARG A 57 -11.05 -0.17 -6.67
N GLU A 58 -11.69 -0.42 -7.81
CA GLU A 58 -11.89 -1.79 -8.32
C GLU A 58 -10.59 -2.50 -8.68
N ASN A 59 -9.57 -1.75 -9.15
CA ASN A 59 -8.37 -2.33 -9.72
C ASN A 59 -7.13 -2.20 -8.84
N TYR A 60 -7.08 -1.21 -7.93
CA TYR A 60 -5.85 -0.86 -7.21
C TYR A 60 -6.02 -0.65 -5.70
N ASP A 61 -7.22 -0.48 -5.18
CA ASP A 61 -7.43 -0.42 -3.73
C ASP A 61 -7.27 -1.82 -3.14
N LEU A 62 -6.10 -2.05 -2.54
CA LEU A 62 -5.76 -3.36 -1.98
C LEU A 62 -6.71 -3.79 -0.85
N SER A 63 -7.18 -2.84 -0.02
CA SER A 63 -8.14 -3.14 1.05
C SER A 63 -9.49 -3.58 0.47
N TYR A 64 -9.97 -2.89 -0.55
CA TYR A 64 -11.19 -3.26 -1.26
C TYR A 64 -11.05 -4.64 -1.94
N ILE A 65 -9.94 -4.86 -2.66
CA ILE A 65 -9.66 -6.13 -3.34
C ILE A 65 -9.58 -7.28 -2.33
N LEU A 66 -8.92 -7.09 -1.20
CA LEU A 66 -8.87 -8.09 -0.12
C LEU A 66 -10.26 -8.43 0.39
N ARG A 67 -11.10 -7.44 0.67
CA ARG A 67 -12.49 -7.65 1.14
C ARG A 67 -13.33 -8.39 0.11
N ARG A 68 -13.23 -7.99 -1.15
CA ARG A 68 -13.98 -8.59 -2.26
C ARG A 68 -13.59 -10.04 -2.54
N ASP A 69 -12.30 -10.32 -2.51
CA ASP A 69 -11.74 -11.58 -3.01
C ASP A 69 -11.12 -12.45 -1.90
N TRP A 70 -11.38 -12.18 -0.62
CA TRP A 70 -10.74 -12.88 0.50
C TRP A 70 -10.89 -14.41 0.43
N THR A 71 -12.04 -14.90 0.06
CA THR A 71 -12.29 -16.35 -0.10
C THR A 71 -11.34 -17.03 -1.09
N LYS A 72 -10.86 -16.29 -2.09
CA LYS A 72 -9.91 -16.79 -3.11
C LYS A 72 -8.46 -16.50 -2.74
N LEU A 73 -8.21 -15.31 -2.18
CA LEU A 73 -6.87 -14.81 -1.91
C LEU A 73 -6.35 -15.21 -0.53
N GLY A 74 -7.24 -15.29 0.47
CA GLY A 74 -6.86 -15.43 1.86
C GLY A 74 -5.99 -16.65 2.14
N GLN A 75 -6.27 -17.80 1.53
CA GLN A 75 -5.42 -19.00 1.68
C GLN A 75 -3.99 -18.77 1.16
N LYS A 76 -3.86 -18.05 0.05
CA LYS A 76 -2.55 -17.73 -0.55
C LYS A 76 -1.79 -16.66 0.25
N LEU A 77 -2.53 -15.78 0.93
CA LEU A 77 -2.00 -14.64 1.67
C LEU A 77 -1.87 -14.90 3.18
N ARG A 78 -2.33 -16.05 3.65
CA ARG A 78 -2.27 -16.40 5.07
C ARG A 78 -0.86 -16.26 5.63
N GLY A 79 -0.72 -15.44 6.68
CA GLY A 79 0.56 -15.13 7.33
C GLY A 79 1.57 -14.36 6.47
N LYS A 80 1.13 -13.71 5.39
CA LYS A 80 2.00 -12.94 4.49
C LYS A 80 1.70 -11.44 4.50
N ILE A 81 0.60 -11.03 5.09
CA ILE A 81 0.23 -9.61 5.18
C ILE A 81 0.74 -9.07 6.51
N HIS A 82 1.70 -8.18 6.44
CA HIS A 82 2.28 -7.47 7.57
C HIS A 82 2.19 -5.98 7.28
N LEU A 83 1.56 -5.21 8.16
CA LEU A 83 1.33 -3.78 8.01
C LEU A 83 1.95 -3.05 9.21
N TYR A 84 2.67 -1.98 8.94
CA TYR A 84 3.31 -1.14 9.95
C TYR A 84 2.92 0.30 9.67
N ALA A 85 2.39 1.00 10.67
CA ALA A 85 1.93 2.38 10.50
C ALA A 85 2.25 3.24 11.71
N GLY A 86 2.69 4.47 11.45
CA GLY A 86 2.79 5.50 12.48
C GLY A 86 1.44 6.12 12.78
N GLU A 87 1.09 6.28 14.06
CA GLU A 87 -0.19 6.90 14.45
C GLU A 87 -0.22 8.41 14.21
N LEU A 88 0.95 9.05 14.08
CA LEU A 88 1.07 10.45 13.69
C LEU A 88 1.31 10.64 12.19
N ASP A 89 0.89 9.68 11.36
CA ASP A 89 1.03 9.77 9.90
C ASP A 89 0.43 11.09 9.38
N ASN A 90 1.29 11.98 8.91
CA ASN A 90 0.92 13.29 8.42
C ASN A 90 0.17 13.28 7.07
N TYR A 91 0.02 12.12 6.44
CA TYR A 91 -0.85 11.86 5.29
C TYR A 91 -2.13 11.11 5.67
N TYR A 92 -2.32 10.81 6.94
CA TYR A 92 -3.50 10.10 7.49
C TYR A 92 -3.70 8.69 6.91
N LEU A 93 -2.65 8.04 6.42
CA LEU A 93 -2.74 6.70 5.83
C LEU A 93 -2.91 5.61 6.90
N ASN A 94 -2.57 5.88 8.16
CA ASN A 94 -2.88 5.02 9.30
C ASN A 94 -4.38 4.70 9.38
N ASN A 95 -5.27 5.63 9.01
CA ASN A 95 -6.71 5.36 8.97
C ASN A 95 -7.08 4.22 8.00
N ALA A 96 -6.43 4.15 6.83
CA ALA A 96 -6.63 3.06 5.88
C ALA A 96 -6.09 1.73 6.42
N VAL A 97 -5.02 1.76 7.20
CA VAL A 97 -4.47 0.57 7.86
C VAL A 97 -5.43 0.07 8.93
N HIS A 98 -5.98 0.95 9.78
CA HIS A 98 -7.00 0.59 10.79
C HIS A 98 -8.22 -0.09 10.15
N LEU A 99 -8.77 0.49 9.08
CA LEU A 99 -9.89 -0.11 8.36
C LEU A 99 -9.55 -1.47 7.75
N THR A 100 -8.32 -1.64 7.28
CA THR A 100 -7.86 -2.92 6.73
C THR A 100 -7.66 -3.95 7.83
N GLU A 101 -7.10 -3.55 8.97
CA GLU A 101 -6.93 -4.40 10.14
C GLU A 101 -8.27 -4.89 10.69
N GLU A 102 -9.26 -4.00 10.80
CA GLU A 102 -10.62 -4.37 11.22
C GLU A 102 -11.19 -5.50 10.36
N PHE A 103 -11.04 -5.38 9.05
CA PHE A 103 -11.44 -6.44 8.13
C PHE A 103 -10.64 -7.74 8.36
N LEU A 104 -9.31 -7.65 8.45
CA LEU A 104 -8.45 -8.81 8.61
C LEU A 104 -8.73 -9.55 9.92
N LYS A 105 -8.94 -8.83 11.03
CA LYS A 105 -9.31 -9.40 12.33
C LYS A 105 -10.68 -10.09 12.29
N GLY A 106 -11.60 -9.58 11.49
CA GLY A 106 -12.93 -10.18 11.27
C GLY A 106 -12.94 -11.37 10.30
N ALA A 107 -11.85 -11.60 9.57
CA ALA A 107 -11.78 -12.65 8.56
C ALA A 107 -11.69 -14.05 9.21
N THR A 108 -12.67 -14.90 8.92
CA THR A 108 -12.77 -16.26 9.51
C THR A 108 -12.52 -17.37 8.52
N ASN A 109 -12.65 -17.14 7.23
CA ASN A 109 -12.50 -18.14 6.18
C ASN A 109 -11.68 -17.63 4.97
N PRO A 110 -10.37 -17.87 4.99
CA PRO A 110 -9.55 -18.35 6.10
C PRO A 110 -9.38 -17.29 7.18
N PRO A 111 -9.00 -17.66 8.41
CA PRO A 111 -8.62 -16.69 9.41
C PRO A 111 -7.34 -15.97 9.00
N TYR A 112 -7.25 -14.70 9.35
CA TYR A 112 -6.05 -13.91 9.19
C TYR A 112 -4.95 -14.44 10.14
N ASP A 113 -3.71 -14.50 9.63
CA ASP A 113 -2.54 -14.98 10.35
C ASP A 113 -1.32 -14.15 9.90
N GLY A 114 -1.35 -12.88 10.20
CA GLY A 114 -0.30 -11.90 9.87
C GLY A 114 -0.10 -10.93 11.02
N GLU A 115 0.43 -9.76 10.74
CA GLU A 115 0.79 -8.77 11.75
C GLU A 115 0.33 -7.38 11.29
N VAL A 116 -0.29 -6.64 12.20
CA VAL A 116 -0.48 -5.19 12.06
C VAL A 116 0.07 -4.55 13.31
N ASP A 117 0.96 -3.60 13.15
CA ASP A 117 1.69 -2.98 14.24
C ASP A 117 1.72 -1.45 14.07
N TYR A 118 1.65 -0.74 15.19
CA TYR A 118 1.56 0.72 15.23
C TYR A 118 2.54 1.31 16.23
N GLU A 119 3.04 2.50 15.91
CA GLU A 119 3.85 3.30 16.83
C GLU A 119 3.23 4.67 17.04
N CYS A 120 2.88 4.98 18.30
CA CYS A 120 2.16 6.19 18.68
C CYS A 120 2.88 7.50 18.30
N LEU A 121 4.21 7.50 18.31
CA LEU A 121 5.03 8.68 18.06
C LEU A 121 5.62 8.71 16.64
N ALA A 122 5.30 7.74 15.81
CA ALA A 122 5.84 7.67 14.46
C ALA A 122 4.95 8.37 13.44
N GLU A 123 5.60 9.01 12.50
CA GLU A 123 4.98 9.65 11.34
C GLU A 123 4.91 8.69 10.13
N HIS A 124 4.68 9.27 8.95
CA HIS A 124 4.61 8.53 7.69
C HIS A 124 5.87 7.69 7.44
N CYS A 125 5.68 6.52 6.84
CA CYS A 125 6.74 5.55 6.52
C CYS A 125 7.43 4.89 7.71
N TRP A 126 6.82 4.84 8.89
CA TRP A 126 7.36 4.05 9.98
C TRP A 126 7.57 2.59 9.58
N ASN A 127 8.68 2.00 10.03
CA ASN A 127 9.18 0.72 9.52
C ASN A 127 9.16 -0.43 10.54
N GLY A 128 8.44 -0.28 11.65
CA GLY A 128 8.34 -1.31 12.69
C GLY A 128 9.43 -1.26 13.75
N ASP A 129 10.26 -0.21 13.81
CA ASP A 129 11.30 -0.05 14.83
C ASP A 129 10.80 0.79 16.00
N HIS A 130 10.28 0.13 17.05
CA HIS A 130 9.85 0.79 18.28
C HIS A 130 10.99 1.43 19.10
N SER A 131 12.23 1.00 18.87
CA SER A 131 13.38 1.60 19.56
C SER A 131 13.74 2.99 18.98
N ASN A 132 13.23 3.28 17.79
CA ASN A 132 13.56 4.49 17.03
C ASN A 132 12.34 5.01 16.23
N PRO A 133 11.25 5.41 16.89
CA PRO A 133 9.96 5.68 16.24
C PRO A 133 9.99 6.84 15.24
N ILE A 134 10.91 7.80 15.41
CA ILE A 134 11.02 9.00 14.58
C ILE A 134 12.08 8.87 13.47
N TRP A 135 12.76 7.74 13.39
CA TRP A 135 13.84 7.56 12.44
C TRP A 135 13.57 6.41 11.46
N ILE A 136 13.65 6.69 10.18
CA ILE A 136 13.49 5.68 9.13
C ILE A 136 14.88 5.22 8.68
N SER A 137 15.20 3.96 8.92
CA SER A 137 16.44 3.33 8.45
C SER A 137 16.13 2.11 7.58
N ARG A 138 16.57 2.14 6.32
CA ARG A 138 16.43 0.98 5.42
C ARG A 138 17.18 -0.24 5.93
N LEU A 139 18.32 -0.05 6.58
CA LEU A 139 19.08 -1.15 7.18
C LEU A 139 18.30 -1.81 8.32
N MET A 140 17.72 -1.02 9.22
CA MET A 140 16.88 -1.53 10.31
C MET A 140 15.65 -2.25 9.76
N TYR A 141 15.02 -1.72 8.71
CA TYR A 141 13.92 -2.40 8.04
C TYR A 141 14.31 -3.83 7.63
N HIS A 142 15.45 -4.01 6.95
CA HIS A 142 15.91 -5.33 6.56
C HIS A 142 16.27 -6.22 7.75
N GLN A 143 16.87 -5.67 8.80
CA GLN A 143 17.21 -6.42 10.01
C GLN A 143 15.96 -6.93 10.76
N ILE A 144 14.89 -6.16 10.78
CA ILE A 144 13.63 -6.52 11.42
C ILE A 144 12.83 -7.53 10.58
N HIS A 145 12.71 -7.27 9.29
CA HIS A 145 11.75 -8.03 8.46
C HIS A 145 12.35 -9.25 7.76
N ALA A 146 13.64 -9.23 7.38
CA ALA A 146 14.23 -10.37 6.70
C ALA A 146 14.15 -11.68 7.51
N PRO A 147 14.40 -11.70 8.83
CA PRO A 147 14.21 -12.90 9.64
C PRO A 147 12.76 -13.40 9.64
N LYS A 148 11.78 -12.52 9.75
CA LYS A 148 10.34 -12.86 9.71
C LYS A 148 9.96 -13.49 8.36
N ILE A 149 10.45 -12.92 7.27
CA ILE A 149 10.23 -13.44 5.91
C ILE A 149 10.85 -14.83 5.75
N LEU A 150 12.10 -15.01 6.18
CA LEU A 150 12.80 -16.29 6.12
C LEU A 150 12.11 -17.38 6.94
N GLU A 151 11.67 -17.04 8.15
CA GLU A 151 10.90 -17.95 8.99
C GLU A 151 9.59 -18.37 8.30
N ARG A 152 8.89 -17.41 7.70
CA ARG A 152 7.65 -17.69 6.96
C ARG A 152 7.89 -18.59 5.75
N ILE A 153 8.93 -18.34 4.97
CA ILE A 153 9.32 -19.19 3.84
C ILE A 153 9.55 -20.63 4.33
N ARG A 154 10.33 -20.83 5.39
CA ARG A 154 10.61 -22.15 5.95
C ARG A 154 9.35 -22.86 6.43
N LYS A 155 8.44 -22.15 7.10
CA LYS A 155 7.16 -22.70 7.60
C LYS A 155 6.18 -23.07 6.49
N SER A 156 6.21 -22.36 5.35
CA SER A 156 5.25 -22.54 4.26
C SER A 156 5.80 -23.30 3.07
N ALA A 157 7.07 -23.63 3.05
CA ALA A 157 7.70 -24.36 1.97
C ALA A 157 7.13 -25.77 1.85
N PRO A 158 6.86 -26.28 0.63
CA PRO A 158 6.50 -27.65 0.42
C PRO A 158 7.58 -28.62 0.92
N ALA A 159 7.19 -29.83 1.29
CA ALA A 159 8.15 -30.85 1.70
C ALA A 159 9.19 -31.09 0.60
N GLY A 160 10.48 -31.03 0.94
CA GLY A 160 11.59 -31.20 0.02
C GLY A 160 11.96 -29.95 -0.80
N ALA A 161 11.30 -28.80 -0.58
CA ALA A 161 11.71 -27.56 -1.23
C ALA A 161 13.07 -27.10 -0.74
N ASP A 162 13.92 -26.63 -1.65
CA ASP A 162 15.17 -25.98 -1.30
C ASP A 162 14.88 -24.56 -0.79
N THR A 163 15.05 -24.33 0.50
CA THR A 163 14.88 -23.03 1.16
C THR A 163 16.21 -22.34 1.46
N THR A 164 17.32 -22.88 0.99
CA THR A 164 18.68 -22.39 1.26
C THR A 164 19.40 -21.86 0.02
N SER A 165 18.95 -22.29 -1.16
CA SER A 165 19.53 -21.84 -2.44
C SER A 165 18.83 -20.57 -2.93
N TRP A 166 19.61 -19.54 -3.17
CA TRP A 166 19.19 -18.28 -3.78
C TRP A 166 19.62 -18.19 -5.25
N ARG A 167 19.63 -19.32 -5.93
CA ARG A 167 19.98 -19.35 -7.36
C ARG A 167 18.81 -18.82 -8.17
N TYR A 168 19.14 -17.87 -9.04
CA TYR A 168 18.25 -17.32 -10.06
C TYR A 168 18.35 -18.16 -11.33
#